data_a3c6518dab6832711387a4a6b5a58229
#
_entry.id   a3c6518dab6832711387a4a6b5a58229
#
_cell.length_a   1.000
_cell.length_b   1.000
_cell.length_c   1.000
_cell.angle_alpha   90.00
_cell.angle_beta   90.00
_cell.angle_gamma   90.00
#
_symmetry.space_group_name_H-M   'P 1'
#
loop_
_entity.id
_entity.type
_entity.pdbx_description
1 polymer ?
#
loop_
_entity_poly.entity_id
_entity_poly.type
_entity_poly.pdbx_seq_one_letter_code
_entity_poly.pdbx_strand_id
1 'polypeptide(L)'
;QIGNKTVPLHKKFTMKLRYNKDLTNKNKALIVRISDKGGKTSIGGKVEGDYIVASTFDLGRYTIEIDTTAPKITPKNFKDKQKLNPKQKFIQVKITDNLAGIRNVNAYLNDKWHLMEYDGKTSTIFCPASEIPKGENKLKIIATDEKNNKTTTTFTIVK
;
A
#
# COMPACT_ATOMS: atom_id res chain seq x y z
N GLN A 1 -0.95 -26.89 -1.49
CA GLN A 1 0.40 -26.70 -0.89
C GLN A 1 1.46 -26.95 -1.94
N ILE A 2 2.51 -26.15 -1.98
CA ILE A 2 3.66 -26.29 -2.88
C ILE A 2 4.89 -26.56 -2.03
N GLY A 3 5.45 -27.77 -2.13
CA GLY A 3 6.66 -28.20 -1.44
C GLY A 3 6.60 -28.18 0.09
N ASN A 4 7.77 -28.29 0.71
CA ASN A 4 7.94 -28.21 2.16
C ASN A 4 8.42 -26.80 2.53
N LYS A 5 7.61 -26.06 3.33
CA LYS A 5 7.88 -24.67 3.75
C LYS A 5 9.18 -24.47 4.54
N THR A 6 9.78 -25.53 5.06
CA THR A 6 11.05 -25.46 5.82
C THR A 6 12.29 -25.50 4.92
N VAL A 7 12.12 -25.78 3.63
CA VAL A 7 13.22 -25.83 2.67
C VAL A 7 13.43 -24.45 2.07
N PRO A 8 14.59 -23.80 2.31
CA PRO A 8 14.90 -22.51 1.70
C PRO A 8 15.21 -22.69 0.21
N LEU A 9 14.74 -21.74 -0.61
CA LEU A 9 15.05 -21.71 -2.03
C LEU A 9 16.06 -20.61 -2.34
N HIS A 10 17.08 -20.95 -3.13
CA HIS A 10 18.08 -19.97 -3.58
C HIS A 10 17.62 -19.14 -4.77
N LYS A 11 16.59 -19.59 -5.49
CA LYS A 11 16.01 -18.90 -6.65
C LYS A 11 14.50 -18.82 -6.50
N LYS A 12 13.92 -17.71 -7.00
CA LYS A 12 12.46 -17.61 -7.12
C LYS A 12 11.94 -18.69 -8.07
N PHE A 13 10.84 -19.29 -7.72
CA PHE A 13 10.04 -20.05 -8.66
C PHE A 13 8.78 -19.27 -9.05
N THR A 14 8.29 -19.51 -10.26
CA THR A 14 7.06 -18.93 -10.75
C THR A 14 5.93 -19.94 -10.59
N MET A 15 4.85 -19.53 -10.00
CA MET A 15 3.63 -20.33 -9.89
C MET A 15 2.51 -19.76 -10.74
N LYS A 16 1.67 -20.67 -11.26
CA LYS A 16 0.44 -20.33 -11.97
C LYS A 16 -0.72 -21.00 -11.23
N LEU A 17 -1.62 -20.21 -10.67
CA LEU A 17 -2.83 -20.69 -10.03
C LEU A 17 -4.01 -20.43 -10.98
N ARG A 18 -4.71 -21.48 -11.34
CA ARG A 18 -5.91 -21.37 -12.18
C ARG A 18 -7.03 -20.77 -11.34
N TYR A 19 -7.70 -19.75 -11.86
CA TYR A 19 -8.90 -19.20 -11.26
C TYR A 19 -10.16 -19.78 -11.90
N ASN A 20 -11.29 -19.75 -11.17
CA ASN A 20 -12.58 -20.11 -11.73
C ASN A 20 -12.97 -19.07 -12.79
N LYS A 21 -13.53 -19.52 -13.91
CA LYS A 21 -13.97 -18.64 -15.02
C LYS A 21 -14.99 -17.58 -14.60
N ASP A 22 -15.76 -17.86 -13.55
CA ASP A 22 -16.74 -16.93 -12.96
C ASP A 22 -16.13 -15.88 -12.05
N LEU A 23 -14.77 -15.86 -11.89
CA LEU A 23 -14.09 -14.89 -11.05
C LEU A 23 -14.33 -13.48 -11.58
N THR A 24 -15.06 -12.67 -10.82
CA THR A 24 -15.24 -11.25 -11.06
C THR A 24 -13.99 -10.47 -10.63
N ASN A 25 -13.77 -9.28 -11.21
CA ASN A 25 -12.64 -8.42 -10.85
C ASN A 25 -11.27 -9.12 -10.94
N LYS A 26 -11.08 -10.03 -11.90
CA LYS A 26 -9.82 -10.79 -12.05
C LYS A 26 -8.55 -9.92 -12.18
N ASN A 27 -8.68 -8.69 -12.69
CA ASN A 27 -7.59 -7.69 -12.71
C ASN A 27 -7.15 -7.24 -11.32
N LYS A 28 -8.00 -7.44 -10.30
CA LYS A 28 -7.73 -7.20 -8.88
C LYS A 28 -7.23 -8.46 -8.14
N ALA A 29 -7.15 -9.60 -8.85
CA ALA A 29 -6.70 -10.85 -8.28
C ALA A 29 -5.18 -10.85 -8.03
N LEU A 30 -4.79 -11.50 -6.94
CA LEU A 30 -3.40 -11.71 -6.56
C LEU A 30 -3.25 -13.06 -5.85
N ILE A 31 -2.03 -13.54 -5.75
CA ILE A 31 -1.73 -14.75 -4.99
C ILE A 31 -1.28 -14.33 -3.58
N VAL A 32 -1.82 -15.00 -2.58
CA VAL A 32 -1.40 -14.85 -1.18
C VAL A 32 -0.84 -16.16 -0.65
N ARG A 33 0.20 -16.06 0.17
CA ARG A 33 0.70 -17.14 1.00
C ARG A 33 -0.09 -17.18 2.31
N ILE A 34 -0.50 -18.39 2.73
CA ILE A 34 -1.23 -18.60 3.96
C ILE A 34 -0.26 -19.17 5.00
N SER A 35 -0.11 -18.46 6.12
CA SER A 35 0.66 -18.95 7.28
C SER A 35 -0.10 -20.05 8.02
N ASP A 36 0.58 -20.74 8.94
CA ASP A 36 -0.05 -21.80 9.77
C ASP A 36 -1.17 -21.24 10.66
N LYS A 37 -1.05 -19.99 11.06
CA LYS A 37 -2.06 -19.28 11.86
C LYS A 37 -3.17 -18.64 11.02
N GLY A 38 -3.23 -18.93 9.71
CA GLY A 38 -4.24 -18.39 8.79
C GLY A 38 -3.96 -16.97 8.28
N GLY A 39 -2.87 -16.33 8.71
CA GLY A 39 -2.48 -15.00 8.20
C GLY A 39 -2.15 -15.06 6.71
N LYS A 40 -2.55 -14.03 5.96
CA LYS A 40 -2.34 -13.91 4.52
C LYS A 40 -1.27 -12.88 4.22
N THR A 41 -0.33 -13.22 3.35
CA THR A 41 0.72 -12.32 2.85
C THR A 41 0.67 -12.31 1.33
N SER A 42 0.49 -11.13 0.74
CA SER A 42 0.51 -10.98 -0.71
C SER A 42 1.88 -11.30 -1.28
N ILE A 43 1.91 -12.05 -2.35
CA ILE A 43 3.09 -12.21 -3.22
C ILE A 43 2.88 -11.54 -4.58
N GLY A 44 1.77 -10.79 -4.72
CA GLY A 44 1.39 -10.14 -5.96
C GLY A 44 0.76 -11.08 -6.97
N GLY A 45 0.88 -10.75 -8.24
CA GLY A 45 0.43 -11.57 -9.34
C GLY A 45 -0.17 -10.77 -10.49
N LYS A 46 -0.11 -11.39 -11.67
CA LYS A 46 -0.69 -10.86 -12.92
C LYS A 46 -1.61 -11.91 -13.54
N VAL A 47 -2.64 -11.44 -14.21
CA VAL A 47 -3.52 -12.31 -15.00
C VAL A 47 -2.81 -12.72 -16.29
N GLU A 48 -2.68 -14.02 -16.54
CA GLU A 48 -2.19 -14.59 -17.79
C GLU A 48 -3.13 -15.71 -18.23
N GLY A 49 -3.96 -15.45 -19.23
CA GLY A 49 -5.01 -16.38 -19.65
C GLY A 49 -5.96 -16.73 -18.51
N ASP A 50 -6.07 -18.02 -18.17
CA ASP A 50 -6.90 -18.56 -17.08
C ASP A 50 -6.16 -18.63 -15.73
N TYR A 51 -5.01 -17.99 -15.61
CA TYR A 51 -4.15 -18.10 -14.44
C TYR A 51 -3.80 -16.75 -13.84
N ILE A 52 -3.61 -16.75 -12.51
CA ILE A 52 -2.85 -15.69 -11.83
C ILE A 52 -1.42 -16.21 -11.66
N VAL A 53 -0.45 -15.40 -12.10
CA VAL A 53 0.98 -15.76 -12.13
C VAL A 53 1.76 -14.88 -11.21
N ALA A 54 2.56 -15.46 -10.33
CA ALA A 54 3.46 -14.75 -9.42
C ALA A 54 4.74 -15.54 -9.17
N SER A 55 5.79 -14.87 -8.66
CA SER A 55 7.07 -15.50 -8.32
C SER A 55 7.44 -15.22 -6.87
N THR A 56 7.93 -16.24 -6.17
CA THR A 56 8.32 -16.16 -4.76
C THR A 56 9.52 -17.07 -4.47
N PHE A 57 10.18 -16.84 -3.32
CA PHE A 57 11.21 -17.75 -2.77
C PHE A 57 10.63 -18.76 -1.79
N ASP A 58 9.42 -18.54 -1.31
CA ASP A 58 8.83 -19.32 -0.22
C ASP A 58 8.01 -20.50 -0.75
N LEU A 59 8.23 -21.68 -0.20
CA LEU A 59 7.32 -22.81 -0.33
C LEU A 59 6.19 -22.71 0.70
N GLY A 60 5.05 -23.33 0.45
CA GLY A 60 3.93 -23.31 1.39
C GLY A 60 2.55 -23.43 0.78
N ARG A 61 1.55 -22.88 1.47
CA ARG A 61 0.16 -22.85 1.01
C ARG A 61 -0.17 -21.52 0.35
N TYR A 62 -0.85 -21.60 -0.79
CA TYR A 62 -1.19 -20.42 -1.60
C TYR A 62 -2.65 -20.47 -2.01
N THR A 63 -3.25 -19.30 -2.17
CA THR A 63 -4.58 -19.13 -2.75
C THR A 63 -4.65 -17.83 -3.53
N ILE A 64 -5.71 -17.68 -4.32
CA ILE A 64 -6.05 -16.44 -5.02
C ILE A 64 -6.97 -15.63 -4.12
N GLU A 65 -6.69 -14.34 -4.00
CA GLU A 65 -7.55 -13.35 -3.34
C GLU A 65 -7.82 -12.18 -4.29
N ILE A 66 -8.91 -11.48 -4.04
CA ILE A 66 -9.28 -10.26 -4.77
C ILE A 66 -9.10 -9.07 -3.85
N ASP A 67 -8.31 -8.10 -4.27
CA ASP A 67 -8.16 -6.85 -3.54
C ASP A 67 -8.87 -5.70 -4.25
N THR A 68 -10.01 -5.32 -3.72
CA THR A 68 -10.78 -4.16 -4.17
C THR A 68 -10.76 -3.00 -3.18
N THR A 69 -9.99 -3.14 -2.10
CA THR A 69 -9.92 -2.15 -1.01
C THR A 69 -8.82 -1.14 -1.31
N ALA A 70 -9.17 0.12 -1.35
CA ALA A 70 -8.18 1.17 -1.56
C ALA A 70 -7.35 1.46 -0.29
N PRO A 71 -6.12 1.98 -0.43
CA PRO A 71 -5.27 2.35 0.68
C PRO A 71 -5.93 3.32 1.67
N LYS A 72 -5.57 3.22 2.94
CA LYS A 72 -6.00 4.13 4.00
C LYS A 72 -4.95 5.20 4.25
N ILE A 73 -5.36 6.47 4.25
CA ILE A 73 -4.54 7.65 4.53
C ILE A 73 -4.97 8.23 5.88
N THR A 74 -4.04 8.32 6.84
CA THR A 74 -4.36 8.79 8.20
C THR A 74 -3.31 9.78 8.71
N PRO A 75 -3.67 10.99 9.14
CA PRO A 75 -2.73 11.92 9.75
C PRO A 75 -2.20 11.33 11.05
N LYS A 76 -0.89 11.46 11.32
CA LYS A 76 -0.25 10.83 12.48
C LYS A 76 0.02 11.80 13.62
N ASN A 77 0.43 13.02 13.32
CA ASN A 77 0.89 14.00 14.31
C ASN A 77 0.29 15.40 14.12
N PHE A 78 -0.76 15.50 13.35
CA PHE A 78 -1.58 16.71 13.22
C PHE A 78 -3.05 16.32 13.10
N LYS A 79 -3.94 17.29 13.26
CA LYS A 79 -5.37 17.11 13.02
C LYS A 79 -5.83 18.06 11.92
N ASP A 80 -6.76 17.59 11.10
CA ASP A 80 -7.35 18.40 10.04
C ASP A 80 -7.98 19.69 10.60
N LYS A 81 -7.75 20.82 9.92
CA LYS A 81 -8.23 22.15 10.28
C LYS A 81 -7.74 22.71 11.63
N GLN A 82 -6.76 22.05 12.26
CA GLN A 82 -6.18 22.55 13.53
C GLN A 82 -4.79 23.15 13.29
N LYS A 83 -4.47 24.14 14.14
CA LYS A 83 -3.16 24.77 14.10
C LYS A 83 -2.08 23.77 14.50
N LEU A 84 -0.97 23.74 13.73
CA LEU A 84 0.19 22.95 14.06
C LEU A 84 0.82 23.38 15.39
N ASN A 85 1.36 22.40 16.11
CA ASN A 85 2.22 22.73 17.25
C ASN A 85 3.48 23.47 16.74
N PRO A 86 3.82 24.65 17.30
CA PRO A 86 5.00 25.41 16.87
C PRO A 86 6.34 24.66 16.98
N LYS A 87 6.42 23.64 17.86
CA LYS A 87 7.60 22.79 18.05
C LYS A 87 7.64 21.57 17.11
N GLN A 88 6.63 21.39 16.27
CA GLN A 88 6.54 20.25 15.38
C GLN A 88 7.60 20.34 14.28
N LYS A 89 8.43 19.31 14.16
CA LYS A 89 9.53 19.26 13.19
C LYS A 89 9.09 18.71 11.83
N PHE A 90 8.16 17.76 11.84
CA PHE A 90 7.69 17.07 10.64
C PHE A 90 6.17 17.01 10.58
N ILE A 91 5.62 17.03 9.37
CA ILE A 91 4.26 16.60 9.07
C ILE A 91 4.32 15.12 8.70
N GLN A 92 3.51 14.29 9.35
CA GLN A 92 3.53 12.83 9.17
C GLN A 92 2.14 12.29 8.87
N VAL A 93 2.06 11.44 7.84
CA VAL A 93 0.83 10.75 7.44
C VAL A 93 1.10 9.26 7.27
N LYS A 94 0.32 8.43 7.91
CA LYS A 94 0.39 6.97 7.78
C LYS A 94 -0.40 6.53 6.55
N ILE A 95 0.22 5.68 5.73
CA ILE A 95 -0.40 5.08 4.53
C ILE A 95 -0.36 3.57 4.72
N THR A 96 -1.51 2.93 4.77
CA THR A 96 -1.62 1.47 4.94
C THR A 96 -2.52 0.87 3.88
N ASP A 97 -2.24 -0.37 3.56
CA ASP A 97 -3.07 -1.20 2.70
C ASP A 97 -3.38 -2.53 3.39
N ASN A 98 -4.51 -3.14 3.02
CA ASN A 98 -4.95 -4.37 3.67
C ASN A 98 -4.33 -5.63 3.05
N LEU A 99 -3.97 -5.60 1.76
CA LEU A 99 -3.55 -6.83 1.08
C LEU A 99 -2.52 -6.62 -0.05
N ALA A 100 -2.85 -5.85 -1.10
CA ALA A 100 -1.99 -5.74 -2.28
C ALA A 100 -0.68 -4.99 -2.00
N GLY A 101 -0.67 -4.09 -1.02
CA GLY A 101 0.44 -3.22 -0.70
C GLY A 101 0.43 -1.92 -1.51
N ILE A 102 1.18 -0.93 -1.03
CA ILE A 102 1.24 0.40 -1.63
C ILE A 102 2.16 0.39 -2.85
N ARG A 103 1.64 0.81 -4.00
CA ARG A 103 2.38 0.98 -5.25
C ARG A 103 3.03 2.36 -5.36
N ASN A 104 2.23 3.41 -5.12
CA ASN A 104 2.75 4.78 -5.12
C ASN A 104 1.93 5.70 -4.22
N VAL A 105 2.57 6.79 -3.81
CA VAL A 105 1.95 7.89 -3.09
C VAL A 105 2.44 9.20 -3.69
N ASN A 106 1.51 10.12 -3.99
CA ASN A 106 1.79 11.48 -4.43
C ASN A 106 1.17 12.48 -3.45
N ALA A 107 1.92 13.51 -3.10
CA ALA A 107 1.45 14.60 -2.28
C ALA A 107 1.47 15.92 -3.06
N TYR A 108 0.52 16.80 -2.75
CA TYR A 108 0.40 18.12 -3.31
C TYR A 108 0.09 19.11 -2.19
N LEU A 109 0.90 20.16 -2.08
CA LEU A 109 0.69 21.26 -1.16
C LEU A 109 0.21 22.47 -1.95
N ASN A 110 -1.01 22.95 -1.64
CA ASN A 110 -1.66 24.05 -2.38
C ASN A 110 -1.64 23.82 -3.90
N ASP A 111 -2.03 22.58 -4.30
CA ASP A 111 -2.09 22.07 -5.68
C ASP A 111 -0.75 21.94 -6.42
N LYS A 112 0.37 22.27 -5.76
CA LYS A 112 1.71 22.00 -6.30
C LYS A 112 2.22 20.67 -5.76
N TRP A 113 2.82 19.87 -6.66
CA TRP A 113 3.48 18.62 -6.23
C TRP A 113 4.52 18.90 -5.14
N HIS A 114 4.47 18.12 -4.07
CA HIS A 114 5.31 18.30 -2.90
C HIS A 114 5.95 16.98 -2.51
N LEU A 115 7.26 16.99 -2.36
CA LEU A 115 8.01 15.80 -1.96
C LEU A 115 7.70 15.48 -0.50
N MET A 116 7.27 14.23 -0.26
CA MET A 116 7.24 13.63 1.07
C MET A 116 8.06 12.36 1.05
N GLU A 117 8.97 12.23 2.01
CA GLU A 117 9.80 11.03 2.16
C GLU A 117 8.97 9.87 2.70
N TYR A 118 9.30 8.63 2.30
CA TYR A 118 8.60 7.43 2.74
C TYR A 118 9.47 6.55 3.64
N ASP A 119 9.00 6.33 4.87
CA ASP A 119 9.55 5.33 5.78
C ASP A 119 8.73 4.03 5.69
N GLY A 120 9.28 3.04 5.00
CA GLY A 120 8.64 1.74 4.80
C GLY A 120 8.45 0.93 6.10
N LYS A 121 9.29 1.13 7.12
CA LYS A 121 9.17 0.40 8.40
C LYS A 121 7.94 0.85 9.19
N THR A 122 7.61 2.11 9.14
CA THR A 122 6.44 2.69 9.83
C THR A 122 5.25 2.93 8.91
N SER A 123 5.39 2.66 7.61
CA SER A 123 4.38 2.97 6.58
C SER A 123 3.94 4.43 6.64
N THR A 124 4.90 5.35 6.78
CA THR A 124 4.65 6.78 7.00
C THR A 124 5.34 7.60 5.92
N ILE A 125 4.61 8.56 5.33
CA ILE A 125 5.20 9.65 4.55
C ILE A 125 5.37 10.86 5.45
N PHE A 126 6.43 11.64 5.22
CA PHE A 126 6.70 12.84 6.01
C PHE A 126 7.45 13.92 5.22
N CYS A 127 7.28 15.16 5.62
CA CYS A 127 8.08 16.29 5.17
C CYS A 127 8.40 17.23 6.35
N PRO A 128 9.45 18.07 6.26
CA PRO A 128 9.73 19.09 7.26
C PRO A 128 8.54 20.06 7.44
N ALA A 129 8.15 20.33 8.68
CA ALA A 129 7.08 21.31 8.95
C ALA A 129 7.49 22.74 8.54
N SER A 130 8.81 23.00 8.41
CA SER A 130 9.33 24.28 7.90
C SER A 130 8.89 24.57 6.47
N GLU A 131 8.66 23.56 5.65
CA GLU A 131 8.23 23.67 4.26
C GLU A 131 6.75 24.05 4.10
N ILE A 132 5.95 23.93 5.16
CA ILE A 132 4.55 24.38 5.14
C ILE A 132 4.53 25.90 5.28
N PRO A 133 3.93 26.67 4.36
CA PRO A 133 3.79 28.11 4.46
C PRO A 133 2.97 28.54 5.69
N LYS A 134 3.14 29.78 6.14
CA LYS A 134 2.27 30.36 7.18
C LYS A 134 0.83 30.48 6.67
N GLY A 135 -0.13 30.30 7.57
CA GLY A 135 -1.55 30.36 7.27
C GLY A 135 -2.17 29.00 6.96
N GLU A 136 -3.28 29.02 6.25
CA GLU A 136 -4.03 27.82 5.86
C GLU A 136 -3.46 27.21 4.59
N ASN A 137 -3.19 25.90 4.61
CA ASN A 137 -2.63 25.16 3.50
C ASN A 137 -3.43 23.89 3.25
N LYS A 138 -3.58 23.49 2.00
CA LYS A 138 -4.21 22.23 1.58
C LYS A 138 -3.15 21.19 1.25
N LEU A 139 -3.08 20.11 2.02
CA LEU A 139 -2.24 18.94 1.74
C LEU A 139 -3.13 17.85 1.15
N LYS A 140 -3.06 17.64 -0.16
CA LYS A 140 -3.74 16.57 -0.88
C LYS A 140 -2.78 15.38 -1.07
N ILE A 141 -3.21 14.19 -0.65
CA ILE A 141 -2.45 12.95 -0.78
C ILE A 141 -3.26 11.96 -1.60
N ILE A 142 -2.58 11.33 -2.55
CA ILE A 142 -3.14 10.30 -3.43
C ILE A 142 -2.30 9.04 -3.23
N ALA A 143 -2.91 7.97 -2.72
CA ALA A 143 -2.28 6.66 -2.57
C ALA A 143 -2.94 5.65 -3.50
N THR A 144 -2.13 4.82 -4.14
CA THR A 144 -2.58 3.75 -5.04
C THR A 144 -1.87 2.45 -4.67
N ASP A 145 -2.60 1.35 -4.56
CA ASP A 145 -2.05 0.02 -4.31
C ASP A 145 -1.58 -0.69 -5.59
N GLU A 146 -1.02 -1.90 -5.44
CA GLU A 146 -0.55 -2.73 -6.55
C GLU A 146 -1.68 -3.25 -7.45
N LYS A 147 -2.94 -3.14 -7.01
CA LYS A 147 -4.14 -3.51 -7.77
C LYS A 147 -4.90 -2.30 -8.32
N ASN A 148 -4.27 -1.12 -8.31
CA ASN A 148 -4.85 0.13 -8.81
C ASN A 148 -6.15 0.54 -8.08
N ASN A 149 -6.32 0.16 -6.80
CA ASN A 149 -7.29 0.82 -5.94
C ASN A 149 -6.68 2.12 -5.45
N LYS A 150 -7.47 3.20 -5.42
CA LYS A 150 -6.96 4.56 -5.20
C LYS A 150 -7.75 5.28 -4.14
N THR A 151 -7.04 5.93 -3.22
CA THR A 151 -7.61 6.88 -2.26
C THR A 151 -7.02 8.26 -2.48
N THR A 152 -7.86 9.28 -2.40
CA THR A 152 -7.46 10.68 -2.38
C THR A 152 -8.01 11.32 -1.10
N THR A 153 -7.14 11.93 -0.32
CA THR A 153 -7.52 12.66 0.90
C THR A 153 -6.87 14.03 0.90
N THR A 154 -7.63 15.03 1.31
CA THR A 154 -7.13 16.42 1.48
C THR A 154 -7.26 16.80 2.94
N PHE A 155 -6.19 17.30 3.52
CA PHE A 155 -6.14 17.88 4.87
C PHE A 155 -5.90 19.37 4.78
N THR A 156 -6.53 20.11 5.66
CA THR A 156 -6.22 21.52 5.89
C THR A 156 -5.22 21.62 7.03
N ILE A 157 -4.04 22.16 6.74
CA ILE A 157 -2.97 22.39 7.71
C ILE A 157 -2.88 23.89 7.99
N VAL A 158 -3.00 24.29 9.26
CA VAL A 158 -2.87 25.68 9.68
C VAL A 158 -1.53 25.88 10.40
N LYS A 159 -0.66 26.74 9.88
CA LYS A 159 0.65 27.05 10.47
C LYS A 159 0.74 28.49 10.95
#